data_36f2e979f78773791303dd6cce719c77
#
_entry.id   36f2e979f78773791303dd6cce719c77
#
_cell.length_a   1.000
_cell.length_b   1.000
_cell.length_c   1.000
_cell.angle_alpha   90.00
_cell.angle_beta   90.00
_cell.angle_gamma   90.00
#
_symmetry.space_group_name_H-M   'P 1'
#
loop_
_entity.id
_entity.type
_entity.pdbx_description
1 polymer ?
#
loop_
_entity_poly.entity_id
_entity_poly.type
_entity_poly.pdbx_seq_one_letter_code
_entity_poly.pdbx_strand_id
1 'polypeptide(L)'
;LWALSEQNLAGLFCRRDVVLDRYKKIRQELMGCIERLVGVSSSRDNAKIVENLREIGEKLSGNRFHLVVLGQFKRGKSTFINSLLGDKVLPTAVVPLTSIVTLLKYGDKENIEILFNDGKRTSVPRGELADYVTERGNPANEKKVTYVEVSYPSDYLKDGVFIVDTPGVGSTFENNTEMTYNYLPKVDAALFMLAVDPPISQSEIAFLKDVKEHVAKIFFVQNKIDYMDKNEQQESMLFSKEVIETTLGSDSIQIHPLSAKLALAAKQEKDKNLLRQSRLPEFDRVLGDFLLKEKGK
;
A
#
# COMPACT_ATOMS: atom_id res chain seq x y z
N LEU A 1 10.43 25.59 -23.91
CA LEU A 1 10.15 24.15 -23.64
C LEU A 1 10.19 23.79 -22.13
N TRP A 2 10.65 24.70 -21.24
CA TRP A 2 10.74 24.48 -19.79
C TRP A 2 9.50 24.90 -18.99
N ALA A 3 8.64 25.75 -19.55
CA ALA A 3 7.43 26.26 -18.89
C ALA A 3 6.25 25.26 -18.87
N LEU A 4 6.32 24.21 -19.70
CA LEU A 4 5.21 23.22 -19.82
C LEU A 4 5.22 22.15 -18.71
N SER A 5 6.31 22.00 -17.93
CA SER A 5 6.41 20.94 -16.91
C SER A 5 5.83 21.36 -15.53
N GLU A 6 5.92 22.64 -15.17
CA GLU A 6 5.34 23.14 -13.91
C GLU A 6 3.83 23.38 -14.01
N GLN A 7 3.33 23.78 -15.18
CA GLN A 7 1.90 23.91 -15.42
C GLN A 7 1.16 22.57 -15.40
N ASN A 8 1.80 21.48 -15.84
CA ASN A 8 1.21 20.13 -15.77
C ASN A 8 1.15 19.57 -14.33
N LEU A 9 2.13 19.88 -13.48
CA LEU A 9 2.09 19.49 -12.07
C LEU A 9 1.03 20.29 -11.29
N ALA A 10 0.96 21.60 -11.48
CA ALA A 10 -0.07 22.44 -10.88
C ALA A 10 -1.49 22.06 -11.35
N GLY A 11 -1.66 21.69 -12.63
CA GLY A 11 -2.92 21.23 -13.17
C GLY A 11 -3.38 19.86 -12.65
N LEU A 12 -2.45 18.96 -12.29
CA LEU A 12 -2.75 17.68 -11.67
C LEU A 12 -3.20 17.86 -10.20
N PHE A 13 -2.55 18.74 -9.45
CA PHE A 13 -2.97 19.07 -8.08
C PHE A 13 -4.35 19.75 -8.07
N CYS A 14 -4.60 20.68 -8.98
CA CYS A 14 -5.90 21.34 -9.08
C CYS A 14 -7.05 20.38 -9.47
N ARG A 15 -6.81 19.40 -10.34
CA ARG A 15 -7.81 18.35 -10.66
C ARG A 15 -8.06 17.41 -9.49
N ARG A 16 -7.03 17.08 -8.72
CA ARG A 16 -7.14 16.25 -7.53
C ARG A 16 -8.07 16.88 -6.49
N ASP A 17 -7.90 18.16 -6.22
CA ASP A 17 -8.69 18.87 -5.21
C ASP A 17 -10.17 18.96 -5.61
N VAL A 18 -10.46 19.23 -6.88
CA VAL A 18 -11.85 19.32 -7.40
C VAL A 18 -12.57 17.95 -7.32
N VAL A 19 -11.89 16.85 -7.67
CA VAL A 19 -12.49 15.51 -7.61
C VAL A 19 -12.72 15.08 -6.17
N LEU A 20 -11.77 15.36 -5.28
CA LEU A 20 -11.87 15.05 -3.86
C LEU A 20 -12.98 15.84 -3.17
N ASP A 21 -13.18 17.11 -3.51
CA ASP A 21 -14.25 17.92 -2.94
C ASP A 21 -15.63 17.42 -3.39
N ARG A 22 -15.77 17.01 -4.65
CA ARG A 22 -16.99 16.38 -5.17
C ARG A 22 -17.27 15.05 -4.44
N TYR A 23 -16.27 14.23 -4.23
CA TYR A 23 -16.39 12.97 -3.49
C TYR A 23 -16.81 13.22 -2.03
N LYS A 24 -16.16 14.16 -1.33
CA LYS A 24 -16.53 14.54 0.06
C LYS A 24 -17.99 14.96 0.13
N LYS A 25 -18.45 15.74 -0.84
CA LYS A 25 -19.86 16.20 -0.89
C LYS A 25 -20.84 15.04 -1.09
N ILE A 26 -20.59 14.17 -2.07
CA ILE A 26 -21.42 12.99 -2.33
C ILE A 26 -21.45 12.07 -1.12
N ARG A 27 -20.31 11.85 -0.46
CA ARG A 27 -20.23 11.05 0.75
C ARG A 27 -21.05 11.63 1.90
N GLN A 28 -20.99 12.94 2.10
CA GLN A 28 -21.82 13.61 3.11
C GLN A 28 -23.31 13.46 2.82
N GLU A 29 -23.71 13.60 1.56
CA GLU A 29 -25.10 13.38 1.12
C GLU A 29 -25.56 11.94 1.37
N LEU A 30 -24.72 10.94 1.04
CA LEU A 30 -25.00 9.53 1.29
C LEU A 30 -25.09 9.21 2.80
N MET A 31 -24.19 9.75 3.61
CA MET A 31 -24.24 9.60 5.07
C MET A 31 -25.54 10.17 5.63
N GLY A 32 -25.95 11.36 5.19
CA GLY A 32 -27.23 11.93 5.58
C GLY A 32 -28.46 11.11 5.13
N CYS A 33 -28.36 10.40 4.00
CA CYS A 33 -29.39 9.44 3.57
C CYS A 33 -29.42 8.20 4.48
N ILE A 34 -28.26 7.64 4.82
CA ILE A 34 -28.17 6.48 5.72
C ILE A 34 -28.73 6.81 7.10
N GLU A 35 -28.38 7.96 7.69
CA GLU A 35 -28.93 8.40 8.98
C GLU A 35 -30.45 8.54 8.96
N ARG A 36 -31.02 9.09 7.89
CA ARG A 36 -32.49 9.17 7.72
C ARG A 36 -33.13 7.79 7.61
N LEU A 37 -32.53 6.87 6.86
CA LEU A 37 -33.00 5.49 6.72
C LEU A 37 -32.91 4.72 8.04
N VAL A 38 -31.85 4.92 8.83
CA VAL A 38 -31.72 4.37 10.18
C VAL A 38 -32.84 4.89 11.07
N GLY A 39 -33.16 6.20 11.04
CA GLY A 39 -34.25 6.77 11.80
C GLY A 39 -35.62 6.17 11.45
N VAL A 40 -35.91 6.02 10.13
CA VAL A 40 -37.17 5.40 9.65
C VAL A 40 -37.25 3.91 10.02
N SER A 41 -36.14 3.18 9.89
CA SER A 41 -36.10 1.74 10.19
C SER A 41 -36.19 1.46 11.68
N SER A 42 -35.61 2.32 12.52
CA SER A 42 -35.73 2.24 13.96
C SER A 42 -37.18 2.51 14.44
N SER A 43 -37.90 3.45 13.82
CA SER A 43 -39.29 3.72 14.14
C SER A 43 -40.26 2.57 13.73
N ARG A 44 -39.79 1.60 12.95
CA ARG A 44 -40.53 0.43 12.49
C ARG A 44 -40.04 -0.89 13.09
N ASP A 45 -39.27 -0.83 14.17
CA ASP A 45 -38.70 -1.97 14.90
C ASP A 45 -37.91 -2.98 14.03
N ASN A 46 -37.28 -2.49 12.94
CA ASN A 46 -36.52 -3.36 12.04
C ASN A 46 -35.03 -3.35 12.39
N ALA A 47 -34.68 -4.03 13.49
CA ALA A 47 -33.32 -4.06 14.04
C ALA A 47 -32.27 -4.54 13.02
N LYS A 48 -32.59 -5.53 12.18
CA LYS A 48 -31.65 -6.08 11.19
C LYS A 48 -31.31 -5.07 10.08
N ILE A 49 -32.30 -4.28 9.62
CA ILE A 49 -32.03 -3.22 8.64
C ILE A 49 -31.21 -2.09 9.28
N VAL A 50 -31.48 -1.73 10.53
CA VAL A 50 -30.70 -0.73 11.27
C VAL A 50 -29.24 -1.15 11.40
N GLU A 51 -28.98 -2.41 11.74
CA GLU A 51 -27.63 -2.97 11.85
C GLU A 51 -26.88 -2.91 10.50
N ASN A 52 -27.52 -3.40 9.42
CA ASN A 52 -26.96 -3.35 8.07
C ASN A 52 -26.67 -1.91 7.60
N LEU A 53 -27.57 -0.95 7.86
CA LEU A 53 -27.39 0.45 7.51
C LEU A 53 -26.24 1.09 8.30
N ARG A 54 -26.07 0.73 9.57
CA ARG A 54 -24.95 1.19 10.39
C ARG A 54 -23.63 0.65 9.86
N GLU A 55 -23.54 -0.65 9.52
CA GLU A 55 -22.34 -1.23 8.89
C GLU A 55 -21.99 -0.53 7.57
N ILE A 56 -22.98 -0.24 6.72
CA ILE A 56 -22.76 0.53 5.48
C ILE A 56 -22.27 1.95 5.81
N GLY A 57 -22.87 2.60 6.80
CA GLY A 57 -22.46 3.92 7.27
C GLY A 57 -21.04 3.92 7.82
N GLU A 58 -20.64 2.92 8.57
CA GLU A 58 -19.28 2.76 9.08
C GLU A 58 -18.26 2.53 7.95
N LYS A 59 -18.60 1.69 6.97
CA LYS A 59 -17.77 1.52 5.77
C LYS A 59 -17.63 2.82 4.98
N LEU A 60 -18.72 3.55 4.79
CA LEU A 60 -18.74 4.83 4.08
C LEU A 60 -18.04 5.93 4.88
N SER A 61 -18.23 6.01 6.21
CA SER A 61 -17.56 6.99 7.08
C SER A 61 -16.08 6.68 7.27
N GLY A 62 -15.71 5.42 7.23
CA GLY A 62 -14.34 4.96 7.44
C GLY A 62 -13.34 5.56 6.46
N ASN A 63 -13.78 6.05 5.29
CA ASN A 63 -12.94 6.63 4.22
C ASN A 63 -11.53 6.00 4.17
N ARG A 64 -11.47 4.70 4.41
CA ARG A 64 -10.23 3.94 4.51
C ARG A 64 -10.03 3.21 3.22
N PHE A 65 -8.97 3.54 2.53
CA PHE A 65 -8.54 2.85 1.33
C PHE A 65 -7.23 2.12 1.65
N HIS A 66 -7.28 0.80 1.71
CA HIS A 66 -6.14 -0.04 2.07
C HIS A 66 -5.38 -0.46 0.82
N LEU A 67 -4.25 0.20 0.59
CA LEU A 67 -3.29 -0.14 -0.45
C LEU A 67 -2.21 -1.03 0.16
N VAL A 68 -2.28 -2.32 -0.07
CA VAL A 68 -1.32 -3.27 0.48
C VAL A 68 -0.12 -3.46 -0.43
N VAL A 69 1.07 -3.55 0.15
CA VAL A 69 2.31 -3.87 -0.57
C VAL A 69 2.66 -5.34 -0.31
N LEU A 70 2.52 -6.15 -1.35
CA LEU A 70 2.70 -7.60 -1.33
C LEU A 70 3.95 -8.03 -2.08
N GLY A 71 4.39 -9.25 -1.87
CA GLY A 71 5.50 -9.86 -2.58
C GLY A 71 6.41 -10.65 -1.65
N GLN A 72 7.29 -11.42 -2.26
CA GLN A 72 8.23 -12.26 -1.54
C GLN A 72 9.21 -11.44 -0.69
N PHE A 73 9.85 -12.12 0.22
CA PHE A 73 10.97 -11.57 1.00
C PHE A 73 12.07 -10.99 0.09
N LYS A 74 12.69 -9.88 0.51
CA LYS A 74 13.74 -9.15 -0.24
C LYS A 74 13.30 -8.50 -1.55
N ARG A 75 12.03 -8.42 -1.89
CA ARG A 75 11.57 -7.67 -3.07
C ARG A 75 11.63 -6.15 -2.89
N GLY A 76 11.86 -5.66 -1.66
CA GLY A 76 12.05 -4.24 -1.36
C GLY A 76 10.76 -3.49 -1.02
N LYS A 77 9.76 -4.17 -0.46
CA LYS A 77 8.47 -3.58 -0.04
C LYS A 77 8.62 -2.36 0.86
N SER A 78 9.26 -2.51 2.01
CA SER A 78 9.47 -1.41 2.96
C SER A 78 10.33 -0.28 2.39
N THR A 79 11.34 -0.61 1.54
CA THR A 79 12.12 0.41 0.83
C THR A 79 11.26 1.19 -0.17
N PHE A 80 10.36 0.50 -0.86
CA PHE A 80 9.42 1.13 -1.79
C PHE A 80 8.46 2.06 -1.04
N ILE A 81 7.88 1.63 0.07
CA ILE A 81 7.03 2.49 0.91
C ILE A 81 7.81 3.71 1.39
N ASN A 82 9.02 3.52 1.90
CA ASN A 82 9.91 4.64 2.28
C ASN A 82 10.17 5.59 1.11
N SER A 83 10.33 5.07 -0.11
CA SER A 83 10.52 5.89 -1.30
C SER A 83 9.28 6.71 -1.68
N LEU A 84 8.08 6.18 -1.45
CA LEU A 84 6.83 6.95 -1.59
C LEU A 84 6.78 8.09 -0.58
N LEU A 85 7.06 7.79 0.70
CA LEU A 85 7.04 8.79 1.78
C LEU A 85 8.18 9.82 1.68
N GLY A 86 9.30 9.45 1.04
CA GLY A 86 10.49 10.28 0.93
C GLY A 86 11.41 10.26 2.17
N ASP A 87 11.13 9.37 3.11
CA ASP A 87 11.89 9.23 4.36
C ASP A 87 12.00 7.75 4.79
N LYS A 88 12.98 7.43 5.62
CA LYS A 88 13.21 6.10 6.20
C LYS A 88 12.31 5.87 7.41
N VAL A 89 11.01 5.73 7.18
CA VAL A 89 10.01 5.51 8.23
C VAL A 89 10.02 4.05 8.69
N LEU A 90 10.00 3.14 7.74
CA LEU A 90 10.03 1.71 8.00
C LEU A 90 11.48 1.19 8.08
N PRO A 91 11.77 0.25 8.98
CA PRO A 91 13.08 -0.37 9.04
C PRO A 91 13.37 -1.15 7.75
N THR A 92 14.57 -0.92 7.21
CA THR A 92 15.08 -1.65 6.03
C THR A 92 16.46 -2.19 6.36
N ALA A 93 16.66 -3.49 6.28
CA ALA A 93 17.98 -4.08 6.50
C ALA A 93 18.19 -5.35 5.66
N VAL A 94 19.46 -5.81 5.58
CA VAL A 94 19.86 -6.99 4.78
C VAL A 94 19.29 -8.29 5.34
N VAL A 95 19.00 -8.34 6.65
CA VAL A 95 18.54 -9.53 7.40
C VAL A 95 17.37 -9.16 8.24
N PRO A 96 16.47 -8.51 8.12
CA PRO A 96 15.24 -8.63 8.87
C PRO A 96 14.04 -8.58 8.01
N LEU A 97 13.28 -9.44 8.31
CA LEU A 97 11.99 -9.72 7.81
C LEU A 97 11.01 -8.85 8.57
N THR A 98 10.24 -8.07 7.87
CA THR A 98 8.99 -7.58 8.43
C THR A 98 8.19 -8.81 8.85
N SER A 99 7.91 -8.93 10.14
CA SER A 99 7.14 -10.05 10.71
C SER A 99 5.75 -9.63 11.14
N ILE A 100 5.48 -8.33 11.22
CA ILE A 100 4.23 -7.76 11.69
C ILE A 100 3.68 -6.79 10.63
N VAL A 101 2.38 -6.86 10.37
CA VAL A 101 1.68 -5.91 9.49
C VAL A 101 1.80 -4.50 10.05
N THR A 102 2.28 -3.58 9.22
CA THR A 102 2.42 -2.17 9.59
C THR A 102 1.51 -1.32 8.72
N LEU A 103 0.60 -0.58 9.37
CA LEU A 103 -0.37 0.31 8.76
C LEU A 103 0.15 1.75 8.81
N LEU A 104 0.38 2.35 7.66
CA LEU A 104 0.77 3.76 7.57
C LEU A 104 -0.47 4.58 7.21
N LYS A 105 -0.75 5.62 7.99
CA LYS A 105 -1.88 6.53 7.82
C LYS A 105 -1.45 7.99 7.93
N TYR A 106 -2.27 8.91 7.46
CA TYR A 106 -2.00 10.33 7.63
C TYR A 106 -2.06 10.73 9.11
N GLY A 107 -1.15 11.58 9.50
CA GLY A 107 -1.14 12.31 10.76
C GLY A 107 -0.31 13.58 10.63
N ASP A 108 -0.69 14.67 11.29
CA ASP A 108 0.03 15.94 11.25
C ASP A 108 1.44 15.84 11.84
N LYS A 109 1.63 14.85 12.70
CA LYS A 109 2.93 14.51 13.31
C LYS A 109 3.13 13.00 13.23
N GLU A 110 4.40 12.60 13.20
CA GLU A 110 4.75 11.21 13.33
C GLU A 110 4.35 10.69 14.71
N ASN A 111 3.63 9.56 14.71
CA ASN A 111 3.32 8.79 15.91
C ASN A 111 3.30 7.31 15.55
N ILE A 112 3.93 6.48 16.37
CA ILE A 112 4.00 5.04 16.18
C ILE A 112 3.31 4.38 17.37
N GLU A 113 2.26 3.63 17.08
CA GLU A 113 1.47 2.90 18.08
C GLU A 113 1.55 1.39 17.81
N ILE A 114 1.94 0.66 18.82
CA ILE A 114 1.95 -0.81 18.83
C ILE A 114 0.64 -1.28 19.45
N LEU A 115 -0.13 -2.10 18.73
CA LEU A 115 -1.31 -2.78 19.25
C LEU A 115 -0.96 -4.23 19.56
N PHE A 116 -1.19 -4.64 20.81
CA PHE A 116 -0.97 -6.00 21.29
C PHE A 116 -2.25 -6.84 21.25
N ASN A 117 -2.10 -8.17 21.31
CA ASN A 117 -3.23 -9.12 21.26
C ASN A 117 -4.22 -8.96 22.43
N ASP A 118 -3.78 -8.41 23.56
CA ASP A 118 -4.62 -8.09 24.72
C ASP A 118 -5.40 -6.77 24.58
N GLY A 119 -5.27 -6.08 23.43
CA GLY A 119 -5.88 -4.80 23.15
C GLY A 119 -5.10 -3.58 23.68
N LYS A 120 -3.99 -3.80 24.40
CA LYS A 120 -3.14 -2.72 24.87
C LYS A 120 -2.51 -1.96 23.70
N ARG A 121 -2.42 -0.63 23.82
CA ARG A 121 -1.71 0.24 22.89
C ARG A 121 -0.54 0.91 23.59
N THR A 122 0.59 1.00 22.91
CA THR A 122 1.80 1.66 23.42
C THR A 122 2.43 2.49 22.32
N SER A 123 2.66 3.77 22.58
CA SER A 123 3.43 4.61 21.65
C SER A 123 4.92 4.42 21.88
N VAL A 124 5.66 4.33 20.78
CA VAL A 124 7.13 4.15 20.79
C VAL A 124 7.81 5.14 19.84
N PRO A 125 9.06 5.51 20.10
CA PRO A 125 9.84 6.33 19.17
C PRO A 125 10.24 5.50 17.92
N ARG A 126 10.50 6.19 16.79
CA ARG A 126 10.92 5.55 15.51
C ARG A 126 12.09 4.58 15.68
N GLY A 127 13.05 4.91 16.54
CA GLY A 127 14.22 4.06 16.78
C GLY A 127 13.90 2.67 17.33
N GLU A 128 12.77 2.52 18.01
CA GLU A 128 12.32 1.25 18.61
C GLU A 128 11.37 0.46 17.70
N LEU A 129 10.90 1.04 16.59
CA LEU A 129 9.96 0.35 15.69
C LEU A 129 10.49 -1.03 15.25
N ALA A 130 11.77 -1.12 14.93
CA ALA A 130 12.40 -2.37 14.50
C ALA A 130 12.29 -3.50 15.53
N ASP A 131 12.22 -3.17 16.83
CA ASP A 131 12.12 -4.13 17.92
C ASP A 131 10.74 -4.82 18.00
N TYR A 132 9.76 -4.30 17.28
CA TYR A 132 8.40 -4.84 17.24
C TYR A 132 8.02 -5.46 15.90
N VAL A 133 8.51 -4.89 14.79
CA VAL A 133 8.06 -5.28 13.43
C VAL A 133 9.01 -6.19 12.69
N THR A 134 10.21 -6.45 13.24
CA THR A 134 11.20 -7.31 12.57
C THR A 134 11.37 -8.65 13.28
N GLU A 135 11.69 -9.68 12.51
CA GLU A 135 11.96 -11.01 13.07
C GLU A 135 13.13 -11.00 14.06
N ARG A 136 14.11 -10.11 13.86
CA ARG A 136 15.22 -9.95 14.80
C ARG A 136 14.81 -9.33 16.13
N GLY A 137 13.90 -8.34 16.08
CA GLY A 137 13.46 -7.59 17.28
C GLY A 137 12.29 -8.24 17.99
N ASN A 138 11.51 -9.07 17.28
CA ASN A 138 10.32 -9.75 17.77
C ASN A 138 10.19 -11.15 17.12
N PRO A 139 11.11 -12.08 17.46
CA PRO A 139 11.15 -13.41 16.88
C PRO A 139 9.81 -14.14 17.04
N ALA A 140 9.31 -14.74 15.97
CA ALA A 140 8.04 -15.48 15.98
C ALA A 140 6.86 -14.74 16.65
N ASN A 141 6.92 -13.42 16.70
CA ASN A 141 5.95 -12.55 17.39
C ASN A 141 5.80 -12.86 18.91
N GLU A 142 6.88 -13.14 19.59
CA GLU A 142 6.89 -13.42 21.04
C GLU A 142 6.28 -12.27 21.87
N LYS A 143 6.40 -11.01 21.37
CA LYS A 143 5.81 -9.82 22.00
C LYS A 143 4.30 -9.73 21.82
N LYS A 144 3.67 -10.66 21.07
CA LYS A 144 2.21 -10.72 20.82
C LYS A 144 1.66 -9.43 20.24
N VAL A 145 2.34 -8.86 19.27
CA VAL A 145 1.90 -7.69 18.53
C VAL A 145 0.85 -8.10 17.49
N THR A 146 -0.29 -7.44 17.49
CA THR A 146 -1.34 -7.65 16.48
C THR A 146 -1.00 -6.92 15.18
N TYR A 147 -0.71 -5.63 15.27
CA TYR A 147 -0.23 -4.79 14.17
C TYR A 147 0.39 -3.50 14.73
N VAL A 148 1.06 -2.76 13.87
CA VAL A 148 1.60 -1.44 14.19
C VAL A 148 0.92 -0.39 13.34
N GLU A 149 0.54 0.73 13.94
CA GLU A 149 0.06 1.93 13.24
C GLU A 149 1.14 3.01 13.25
N VAL A 150 1.45 3.54 12.06
CA VAL A 150 2.36 4.67 11.89
C VAL A 150 1.58 5.84 11.31
N SER A 151 1.38 6.89 12.09
CA SER A 151 0.89 8.16 11.59
C SER A 151 2.06 8.96 11.03
N TYR A 152 1.95 9.48 9.80
CA TYR A 152 3.03 10.20 9.14
C TYR A 152 2.50 11.33 8.24
N PRO A 153 3.12 12.54 8.22
CA PRO A 153 2.68 13.67 7.41
C PRO A 153 3.11 13.53 5.95
N SER A 154 2.41 12.69 5.19
CA SER A 154 2.67 12.49 3.77
C SER A 154 1.41 12.66 2.95
N ASP A 155 1.52 13.33 1.78
CA ASP A 155 0.42 13.51 0.85
C ASP A 155 -0.14 12.18 0.31
N TYR A 156 0.67 11.13 0.27
CA TYR A 156 0.22 9.79 -0.12
C TYR A 156 -0.79 9.18 0.84
N LEU A 157 -0.76 9.60 2.11
CA LEU A 157 -1.59 9.05 3.17
C LEU A 157 -2.82 9.92 3.45
N LYS A 158 -2.92 11.10 2.82
CA LYS A 158 -4.08 11.98 2.97
C LYS A 158 -5.37 11.31 2.48
N ASP A 159 -6.47 11.86 2.90
CA ASP A 159 -7.82 11.48 2.49
C ASP A 159 -8.18 10.01 2.75
N GLY A 160 -7.61 9.43 3.81
CA GLY A 160 -7.93 8.08 4.27
C GLY A 160 -7.22 6.96 3.51
N VAL A 161 -6.13 7.24 2.80
CA VAL A 161 -5.25 6.18 2.27
C VAL A 161 -4.44 5.58 3.39
N PHE A 162 -4.53 4.27 3.51
CA PHE A 162 -3.65 3.45 4.32
C PHE A 162 -2.70 2.69 3.41
N ILE A 163 -1.40 2.87 3.60
CA ILE A 163 -0.39 2.01 2.97
C ILE A 163 -0.04 0.93 3.97
N VAL A 164 -0.06 -0.32 3.53
CA VAL A 164 0.12 -1.47 4.41
C VAL A 164 1.38 -2.22 3.99
N ASP A 165 2.39 -2.22 4.87
CA ASP A 165 3.56 -3.09 4.73
C ASP A 165 3.26 -4.45 5.32
N THR A 166 3.44 -5.50 4.52
CA THR A 166 3.16 -6.87 4.95
C THR A 166 4.44 -7.67 5.08
N PRO A 167 4.45 -8.69 5.95
CA PRO A 167 5.47 -9.71 5.93
C PRO A 167 5.65 -10.30 4.54
N GLY A 168 6.88 -10.67 4.19
CA GLY A 168 7.18 -11.30 2.91
C GLY A 168 6.69 -12.75 2.87
N VAL A 169 5.92 -13.11 1.86
CA VAL A 169 5.52 -14.50 1.63
C VAL A 169 6.71 -15.35 1.22
N GLY A 170 6.65 -16.67 1.53
CA GLY A 170 7.76 -17.57 1.24
C GLY A 170 9.00 -17.33 2.10
N SER A 171 8.86 -16.64 3.24
CA SER A 171 9.88 -16.63 4.28
C SER A 171 9.92 -17.99 4.99
N THR A 172 11.03 -18.33 5.61
CA THR A 172 11.17 -19.55 6.42
C THR A 172 10.28 -19.57 7.68
N PHE A 173 9.56 -18.48 7.92
CA PHE A 173 8.65 -18.30 9.06
C PHE A 173 7.20 -18.37 8.59
N GLU A 174 6.51 -19.44 8.90
CA GLU A 174 5.11 -19.70 8.48
C GLU A 174 4.14 -18.62 8.97
N ASN A 175 4.32 -18.12 10.19
CA ASN A 175 3.50 -17.07 10.79
C ASN A 175 3.44 -15.78 9.94
N ASN A 176 4.53 -15.45 9.26
CA ASN A 176 4.60 -14.24 8.41
C ASN A 176 3.66 -14.32 7.20
N THR A 177 3.54 -15.50 6.64
CA THR A 177 2.63 -15.75 5.52
C THR A 177 1.18 -15.67 5.98
N GLU A 178 0.84 -16.30 7.10
CA GLU A 178 -0.51 -16.29 7.68
C GLU A 178 -1.00 -14.86 7.99
N MET A 179 -0.16 -14.01 8.59
CA MET A 179 -0.52 -12.61 8.87
C MET A 179 -0.88 -11.84 7.60
N THR A 180 -0.18 -12.09 6.50
CA THR A 180 -0.48 -11.46 5.20
C THR A 180 -1.82 -11.95 4.67
N TYR A 181 -2.10 -13.26 4.69
CA TYR A 181 -3.38 -13.82 4.24
C TYR A 181 -4.57 -13.32 5.07
N ASN A 182 -4.43 -13.23 6.38
CA ASN A 182 -5.47 -12.73 7.28
C ASN A 182 -5.82 -11.24 7.02
N TYR A 183 -4.93 -10.51 6.36
CA TYR A 183 -5.16 -9.12 6.01
C TYR A 183 -5.84 -8.93 4.63
N LEU A 184 -5.69 -9.88 3.69
CA LEU A 184 -6.20 -9.77 2.31
C LEU A 184 -7.69 -9.40 2.20
N PRO A 185 -8.62 -9.91 3.03
CA PRO A 185 -10.04 -9.53 2.94
C PRO A 185 -10.35 -8.05 3.22
N LYS A 186 -9.37 -7.31 3.76
CA LYS A 186 -9.50 -5.87 4.08
C LYS A 186 -8.90 -4.97 3.02
N VAL A 187 -8.37 -5.53 1.92
CA VAL A 187 -7.56 -4.83 0.92
C VAL A 187 -8.43 -4.31 -0.21
N ASP A 188 -8.29 -3.04 -0.55
CA ASP A 188 -8.97 -2.41 -1.70
C ASP A 188 -8.13 -2.51 -2.97
N ALA A 189 -6.82 -2.37 -2.87
CA ALA A 189 -5.88 -2.59 -3.97
C ALA A 189 -4.53 -3.11 -3.47
N ALA A 190 -3.81 -3.82 -4.34
CA ALA A 190 -2.49 -4.37 -4.04
C ALA A 190 -1.41 -3.85 -4.97
N LEU A 191 -0.23 -3.62 -4.42
CA LEU A 191 1.02 -3.43 -5.13
C LEU A 191 1.83 -4.72 -5.01
N PHE A 192 1.90 -5.51 -6.08
CA PHE A 192 2.64 -6.77 -6.09
C PHE A 192 4.07 -6.50 -6.54
N MET A 193 5.00 -6.59 -5.59
CA MET A 193 6.42 -6.29 -5.79
C MET A 193 7.16 -7.50 -6.33
N LEU A 194 7.76 -7.32 -7.49
CA LEU A 194 8.71 -8.23 -8.13
C LEU A 194 10.13 -7.66 -8.04
N ALA A 195 11.13 -8.41 -8.39
CA ALA A 195 12.49 -7.90 -8.64
C ALA A 195 12.94 -8.30 -10.04
N VAL A 196 13.94 -7.59 -10.56
CA VAL A 196 14.56 -7.98 -11.83
C VAL A 196 15.31 -9.30 -11.71
N ASP A 197 15.88 -9.59 -10.53
CA ASP A 197 16.62 -10.80 -10.22
C ASP A 197 16.39 -11.29 -8.78
N PRO A 198 16.01 -12.57 -8.61
CA PRO A 198 15.44 -13.43 -9.64
C PRO A 198 14.06 -12.90 -10.08
N PRO A 199 13.60 -13.21 -11.30
CA PRO A 199 12.24 -12.87 -11.74
C PRO A 199 11.19 -13.61 -10.90
N ILE A 200 9.91 -13.55 -11.29
CA ILE A 200 8.82 -14.15 -10.53
C ILE A 200 9.06 -15.64 -10.25
N SER A 201 8.92 -16.06 -9.00
CA SER A 201 9.11 -17.43 -8.53
C SER A 201 7.80 -18.22 -8.46
N GLN A 202 7.89 -19.56 -8.38
CA GLN A 202 6.72 -20.44 -8.25
C GLN A 202 5.88 -20.12 -6.99
N SER A 203 6.54 -19.77 -5.88
CA SER A 203 5.83 -19.39 -4.65
C SER A 203 5.10 -18.05 -4.80
N GLU A 204 5.64 -17.10 -5.58
CA GLU A 204 4.96 -15.85 -5.90
C GLU A 204 3.77 -16.07 -6.85
N ILE A 205 3.88 -17.00 -7.79
CA ILE A 205 2.78 -17.39 -8.68
C ILE A 205 1.63 -18.00 -7.88
N ALA A 206 1.91 -18.91 -6.96
CA ALA A 206 0.91 -19.49 -6.08
C ALA A 206 0.21 -18.40 -5.24
N PHE A 207 0.99 -17.55 -4.59
CA PHE A 207 0.47 -16.43 -3.80
C PHE A 207 -0.35 -15.44 -4.63
N LEU A 208 0.06 -15.15 -5.86
CA LEU A 208 -0.67 -14.26 -6.77
C LEU A 208 -2.07 -14.78 -7.11
N LYS A 209 -2.23 -16.10 -7.25
CA LYS A 209 -3.55 -16.73 -7.46
C LYS A 209 -4.46 -16.46 -6.29
N ASP A 210 -3.97 -16.64 -5.07
CA ASP A 210 -4.75 -16.39 -3.85
C ASP A 210 -5.09 -14.91 -3.70
N VAL A 211 -4.14 -14.01 -3.98
CA VAL A 211 -4.38 -12.56 -3.94
C VAL A 211 -5.48 -12.14 -4.91
N LYS A 212 -5.51 -12.72 -6.12
CA LYS A 212 -6.53 -12.42 -7.13
C LYS A 212 -7.96 -12.73 -6.65
N GLU A 213 -8.13 -13.73 -5.80
CA GLU A 213 -9.45 -14.09 -5.26
C GLU A 213 -10.02 -13.04 -4.31
N HIS A 214 -9.14 -12.24 -3.68
CA HIS A 214 -9.50 -11.26 -2.65
C HIS A 214 -9.40 -9.81 -3.11
N VAL A 215 -8.52 -9.52 -4.09
CA VAL A 215 -8.17 -8.14 -4.47
C VAL A 215 -8.53 -7.87 -5.93
N ALA A 216 -9.45 -6.94 -6.14
CA ALA A 216 -9.94 -6.59 -7.48
C ALA A 216 -8.90 -5.86 -8.34
N LYS A 217 -8.03 -5.05 -7.73
CA LYS A 217 -7.01 -4.27 -8.45
C LYS A 217 -5.61 -4.59 -7.94
N ILE A 218 -4.77 -5.09 -8.86
CA ILE A 218 -3.37 -5.40 -8.58
C ILE A 218 -2.49 -4.59 -9.53
N PHE A 219 -1.51 -3.87 -8.98
CA PHE A 219 -0.43 -3.23 -9.71
C PHE A 219 0.84 -4.08 -9.60
N PHE A 220 1.50 -4.33 -10.71
CA PHE A 220 2.77 -5.06 -10.70
C PHE A 220 3.92 -4.07 -10.79
N VAL A 221 4.82 -4.14 -9.82
CA VAL A 221 5.99 -3.27 -9.73
C VAL A 221 7.25 -4.12 -9.77
N GLN A 222 8.06 -3.95 -10.82
CA GLN A 222 9.37 -4.60 -10.90
C GLN A 222 10.44 -3.67 -10.31
N ASN A 223 10.87 -3.99 -9.11
CA ASN A 223 11.85 -3.21 -8.35
C ASN A 223 13.29 -3.63 -8.66
N LYS A 224 14.24 -2.82 -8.22
CA LYS A 224 15.70 -3.05 -8.30
C LYS A 224 16.26 -2.98 -9.73
N ILE A 225 15.67 -2.16 -10.59
CA ILE A 225 16.19 -1.97 -11.95
C ILE A 225 17.63 -1.42 -12.00
N ASP A 226 18.11 -0.86 -10.88
CA ASP A 226 19.48 -0.37 -10.71
C ASP A 226 20.54 -1.49 -10.63
N TYR A 227 20.13 -2.76 -10.56
CA TYR A 227 21.05 -3.90 -10.45
C TYR A 227 21.44 -4.52 -11.80
N MET A 228 20.73 -4.18 -12.90
CA MET A 228 20.89 -4.80 -14.21
C MET A 228 20.94 -3.75 -15.31
N ASP A 229 21.51 -4.13 -16.46
CA ASP A 229 21.44 -3.30 -17.64
C ASP A 229 20.03 -3.28 -18.28
N LYS A 230 19.84 -2.42 -19.30
CA LYS A 230 18.51 -2.22 -19.90
C LYS A 230 17.97 -3.47 -20.63
N ASN A 231 18.84 -4.27 -21.20
CA ASN A 231 18.44 -5.48 -21.94
C ASN A 231 17.99 -6.57 -20.96
N GLU A 232 18.78 -6.79 -19.91
CA GLU A 232 18.46 -7.72 -18.83
C GLU A 232 17.15 -7.32 -18.09
N GLN A 233 16.96 -6.01 -17.83
CA GLN A 233 15.71 -5.49 -17.27
C GLN A 233 14.51 -5.83 -18.16
N GLN A 234 14.64 -5.64 -19.47
CA GLN A 234 13.57 -5.89 -20.43
C GLN A 234 13.26 -7.38 -20.54
N GLU A 235 14.26 -8.23 -20.61
CA GLU A 235 14.10 -9.68 -20.65
C GLU A 235 13.39 -10.21 -19.40
N SER A 236 13.86 -9.82 -18.21
CA SER A 236 13.23 -10.16 -16.92
C SER A 236 11.78 -9.69 -16.83
N MET A 237 11.50 -8.49 -17.35
CA MET A 237 10.14 -7.92 -17.35
C MET A 237 9.22 -8.70 -18.31
N LEU A 238 9.67 -9.03 -19.51
CA LEU A 238 8.88 -9.80 -20.48
C LEU A 238 8.57 -11.19 -19.95
N PHE A 239 9.55 -11.87 -19.37
CA PHE A 239 9.35 -13.17 -18.73
C PHE A 239 8.30 -13.09 -17.61
N SER A 240 8.47 -12.14 -16.68
CA SER A 240 7.52 -11.97 -15.58
C SER A 240 6.12 -11.64 -16.07
N LYS A 241 6.01 -10.84 -17.13
CA LYS A 241 4.73 -10.47 -17.73
C LYS A 241 4.02 -11.70 -18.32
N GLU A 242 4.69 -12.49 -19.13
CA GLU A 242 4.15 -13.71 -19.73
C GLU A 242 3.63 -14.70 -18.67
N VAL A 243 4.42 -14.90 -17.62
CA VAL A 243 4.04 -15.78 -16.51
C VAL A 243 2.80 -15.25 -15.77
N ILE A 244 2.73 -13.95 -15.50
CA ILE A 244 1.60 -13.32 -14.81
C ILE A 244 0.33 -13.37 -15.69
N GLU A 245 0.44 -13.04 -16.98
CA GLU A 245 -0.66 -13.10 -17.95
C GLU A 245 -1.23 -14.51 -18.03
N THR A 246 -0.38 -15.52 -18.15
CA THR A 246 -0.79 -16.93 -18.12
C THR A 246 -1.45 -17.31 -16.80
N THR A 247 -0.91 -16.85 -15.66
CA THR A 247 -1.43 -17.17 -14.32
C THR A 247 -2.80 -16.56 -14.09
N LEU A 248 -3.01 -15.33 -14.53
CA LEU A 248 -4.24 -14.58 -14.28
C LEU A 248 -5.29 -14.74 -15.38
N GLY A 249 -4.93 -15.35 -16.53
CA GLY A 249 -5.80 -15.43 -17.69
C GLY A 249 -6.17 -14.06 -18.25
N SER A 250 -5.19 -13.15 -18.35
CA SER A 250 -5.40 -11.75 -18.78
C SER A 250 -4.25 -11.29 -19.66
N ASP A 251 -4.56 -10.79 -20.84
CA ASP A 251 -3.58 -10.35 -21.86
C ASP A 251 -3.15 -8.88 -21.73
N SER A 252 -3.56 -8.19 -20.67
CA SER A 252 -3.36 -6.74 -20.51
C SER A 252 -2.62 -6.34 -19.24
N ILE A 253 -1.67 -7.16 -18.81
CA ILE A 253 -0.87 -6.87 -17.60
C ILE A 253 0.17 -5.81 -17.90
N GLN A 254 0.20 -4.78 -17.05
CA GLN A 254 1.23 -3.76 -17.08
C GLN A 254 2.15 -3.93 -15.86
N ILE A 255 3.45 -4.06 -16.13
CA ILE A 255 4.50 -4.09 -15.09
C ILE A 255 5.21 -2.74 -15.11
N HIS A 256 5.39 -2.15 -13.94
CA HIS A 256 6.02 -0.85 -13.75
C HIS A 256 7.45 -1.05 -13.21
N PRO A 257 8.49 -0.89 -14.05
CA PRO A 257 9.86 -1.01 -13.59
C PRO A 257 10.31 0.24 -12.84
N LEU A 258 10.93 0.06 -11.67
CA LEU A 258 11.49 1.17 -10.87
C LEU A 258 12.64 0.71 -9.95
N SER A 259 13.37 1.69 -9.40
CA SER A 259 14.30 1.48 -8.28
C SER A 259 13.84 2.25 -7.05
N ALA A 260 13.31 1.54 -6.08
CA ALA A 260 12.92 2.12 -4.79
C ALA A 260 14.12 2.71 -4.03
N LYS A 261 15.30 2.11 -4.17
CA LYS A 261 16.55 2.59 -3.57
C LYS A 261 16.97 3.95 -4.13
N LEU A 262 17.03 4.06 -5.46
CA LEU A 262 17.37 5.34 -6.12
C LEU A 262 16.31 6.40 -5.83
N ALA A 263 15.04 6.02 -5.83
CA ALA A 263 13.95 6.94 -5.55
C ALA A 263 14.02 7.53 -4.12
N LEU A 264 14.31 6.69 -3.13
CA LEU A 264 14.47 7.13 -1.75
C LEU A 264 15.68 8.06 -1.61
N ALA A 265 16.83 7.66 -2.16
CA ALA A 265 18.05 8.50 -2.15
C ALA A 265 17.78 9.86 -2.83
N ALA A 266 17.16 9.84 -4.02
CA ALA A 266 16.84 11.04 -4.77
C ALA A 266 15.95 12.02 -4.00
N LYS A 267 14.95 11.53 -3.26
CA LYS A 267 14.10 12.39 -2.43
C LYS A 267 14.84 12.97 -1.22
N GLN A 268 15.70 12.17 -0.58
CA GLN A 268 16.52 12.63 0.55
C GLN A 268 17.57 13.67 0.13
N GLU A 269 18.22 13.46 -1.02
CA GLU A 269 19.27 14.35 -1.57
C GLU A 269 18.68 15.49 -2.43
N LYS A 270 17.36 15.47 -2.68
CA LYS A 270 16.65 16.40 -3.59
C LYS A 270 17.21 16.39 -5.01
N ASP A 271 17.71 15.24 -5.47
CA ASP A 271 18.28 15.05 -6.80
C ASP A 271 17.19 14.67 -7.82
N LYS A 272 16.82 15.61 -8.69
CA LYS A 272 15.81 15.42 -9.73
C LYS A 272 16.25 14.43 -10.83
N ASN A 273 17.55 14.33 -11.10
CA ASN A 273 18.07 13.41 -12.13
C ASN A 273 18.02 11.98 -11.63
N LEU A 274 18.45 11.76 -10.40
CA LEU A 274 18.38 10.46 -9.74
C LEU A 274 16.92 10.01 -9.58
N LEU A 275 16.01 10.93 -9.26
CA LEU A 275 14.57 10.64 -9.18
C LEU A 275 14.01 10.17 -10.53
N ARG A 276 14.41 10.82 -11.63
CA ARG A 276 14.00 10.38 -12.97
C ARG A 276 14.57 9.00 -13.33
N GLN A 277 15.85 8.75 -12.99
CA GLN A 277 16.50 7.44 -13.20
C GLN A 277 15.79 6.33 -12.43
N SER A 278 15.24 6.62 -11.26
CA SER A 278 14.49 5.67 -10.45
C SER A 278 13.19 5.19 -11.10
N ARG A 279 12.64 5.90 -12.08
CA ARG A 279 11.33 5.70 -12.71
C ARG A 279 10.13 5.74 -11.73
N LEU A 280 10.33 6.16 -10.50
CA LEU A 280 9.23 6.33 -9.55
C LEU A 280 8.18 7.33 -10.06
N PRO A 281 8.52 8.50 -10.68
CA PRO A 281 7.51 9.47 -11.12
C PRO A 281 6.51 8.94 -12.16
N GLU A 282 6.92 7.98 -12.99
CA GLU A 282 6.03 7.32 -13.95
C GLU A 282 4.97 6.48 -13.22
N PHE A 283 5.40 5.73 -12.22
CA PHE A 283 4.50 4.92 -11.42
C PHE A 283 3.62 5.78 -10.51
N ASP A 284 4.16 6.83 -9.91
CA ASP A 284 3.42 7.81 -9.09
C ASP A 284 2.20 8.37 -9.83
N ARG A 285 2.37 8.67 -11.12
CA ARG A 285 1.25 9.16 -11.96
C ARG A 285 0.17 8.10 -12.09
N VAL A 286 0.54 6.85 -12.37
CA VAL A 286 -0.42 5.75 -12.52
C VAL A 286 -1.17 5.49 -11.22
N LEU A 287 -0.45 5.44 -10.10
CA LEU A 287 -1.03 5.24 -8.78
C LEU A 287 -1.92 6.43 -8.37
N GLY A 288 -1.46 7.65 -8.61
CA GLY A 288 -2.23 8.87 -8.32
C GLY A 288 -3.54 8.93 -9.10
N ASP A 289 -3.51 8.66 -10.41
CA ASP A 289 -4.69 8.63 -11.27
C ASP A 289 -5.70 7.56 -10.82
N PHE A 290 -5.20 6.41 -10.36
CA PHE A 290 -6.05 5.35 -9.81
C PHE A 290 -6.71 5.78 -8.50
N LEU A 291 -5.92 6.28 -7.55
CA LEU A 291 -6.44 6.73 -6.26
C LEU A 291 -7.48 7.85 -6.40
N LEU A 292 -7.29 8.75 -7.38
CA LEU A 292 -8.28 9.79 -7.71
C LEU A 292 -9.58 9.20 -8.25
N LYS A 293 -9.51 8.20 -9.13
CA LYS A 293 -10.70 7.57 -9.74
C LYS A 293 -11.48 6.74 -8.75
N GLU A 294 -10.81 5.94 -7.92
CA GLU A 294 -11.48 5.06 -6.96
C GLU A 294 -12.11 5.84 -5.79
N LYS A 295 -11.50 6.97 -5.41
CA LYS A 295 -12.08 7.87 -4.40
C LYS A 295 -13.15 8.81 -4.97
N GLY A 296 -13.24 8.93 -6.29
CA GLY A 296 -14.25 9.72 -6.98
C GLY A 296 -15.49 8.93 -7.42
N LYS A 297 -15.51 7.61 -7.17
CA LYS A 297 -16.69 6.74 -7.35
C LYS A 297 -17.40 6.57 -6.02
#